data_9f5b00c084180ef9b256095aa70ba654
#
_entry.id   9f5b00c084180ef9b256095aa70ba654
#
_cell.length_a   1.000
_cell.length_b   1.000
_cell.length_c   1.000
_cell.angle_alpha   90.00
_cell.angle_beta   90.00
_cell.angle_gamma   90.00
#
_symmetry.space_group_name_H-M   'P 1'
#
loop_
_entity.id
_entity.type
_entity.pdbx_description
1 polymer ?
#
loop_
_entity_poly.entity_id
_entity_poly.type
_entity_poly.pdbx_seq_one_letter_code
_entity_poly.pdbx_strand_id
1 'polypeptide(L)'
;PHEKDHICDPFAGSCGFLLEAYNYLKDKAGENVARTLYFYGQEINLGTFAIAKINMFLHGLDAADIRRGDTLSNPQFLDDFGALKKFDITVTNFPYSMKIWPHEIFNTNKYGRLEGYEMPPTSNADYACVLHIIKKVCM
;
A
#
# COMPACT_ATOMS: atom_id res chain seq x y z
N PRO A 1 2.73 -13.46 6.73
CA PRO A 1 1.80 -13.83 5.67
C PRO A 1 1.55 -15.34 5.67
N HIS A 2 0.40 -15.74 5.10
CA HIS A 2 0.02 -17.09 4.81
C HIS A 2 -0.17 -17.28 3.31
N GLU A 3 -0.40 -18.51 2.86
CA GLU A 3 -0.67 -18.76 1.44
C GLU A 3 -1.91 -17.98 0.97
N LYS A 4 -1.84 -17.46 -0.27
CA LYS A 4 -2.91 -16.68 -0.92
C LYS A 4 -3.27 -15.36 -0.26
N ASP A 5 -2.53 -14.90 0.75
CA ASP A 5 -2.74 -13.56 1.32
C ASP A 5 -2.56 -12.47 0.25
N HIS A 6 -3.41 -11.47 0.32
CA HIS A 6 -3.30 -10.22 -0.41
C HIS A 6 -2.54 -9.19 0.43
N ILE A 7 -1.34 -8.85 0.01
CA ILE A 7 -0.44 -7.95 0.73
C ILE A 7 -0.33 -6.62 0.00
N CYS A 8 -0.57 -5.52 0.72
CA CYS A 8 -0.53 -4.18 0.15
C CYS A 8 0.52 -3.30 0.82
N ASP A 9 1.31 -2.59 0.00
CA ASP A 9 2.11 -1.45 0.44
C ASP A 9 1.59 -0.18 -0.23
N PRO A 10 0.83 0.67 0.49
CA PRO A 10 0.27 1.89 -0.08
C PRO A 10 1.29 3.03 -0.31
N PHE A 11 2.53 2.86 0.16
CA PHE A 11 3.66 3.79 -0.05
C PHE A 11 4.90 2.97 -0.43
N ALA A 12 4.78 2.20 -1.52
CA ALA A 12 5.59 1.04 -1.83
C ALA A 12 7.09 1.31 -2.03
N GLY A 13 7.47 2.55 -2.33
CA GLY A 13 8.86 2.83 -2.65
C GLY A 13 9.37 1.91 -3.76
N SER A 14 10.46 1.22 -3.50
CA SER A 14 11.03 0.20 -4.40
C SER A 14 10.43 -1.21 -4.20
N CYS A 15 9.35 -1.36 -3.45
CA CYS A 15 8.72 -2.63 -3.07
C CYS A 15 9.52 -3.51 -2.11
N GLY A 16 10.45 -2.94 -1.34
CA GLY A 16 11.28 -3.70 -0.41
C GLY A 16 10.47 -4.53 0.58
N PHE A 17 9.44 -3.97 1.21
CA PHE A 17 8.59 -4.72 2.17
C PHE A 17 7.78 -5.83 1.52
N LEU A 18 7.34 -5.67 0.28
CA LEU A 18 6.65 -6.73 -0.45
C LEU A 18 7.59 -7.89 -0.77
N LEU A 19 8.84 -7.59 -1.13
CA LEU A 19 9.89 -8.60 -1.34
C LEU A 19 10.25 -9.32 -0.05
N GLU A 20 10.36 -8.61 1.07
CA GLU A 20 10.60 -9.23 2.37
C GLU A 20 9.45 -10.13 2.81
N ALA A 21 8.20 -9.74 2.55
CA ALA A 21 7.04 -10.60 2.82
C ALA A 21 7.08 -11.90 2.00
N TYR A 22 7.50 -11.83 0.73
CA TYR A 22 7.73 -12.99 -0.12
C TYR A 22 8.85 -13.88 0.44
N ASN A 23 10.01 -13.31 0.74
CA ASN A 23 11.18 -14.03 1.24
C ASN A 23 10.86 -14.72 2.58
N TYR A 24 10.18 -14.02 3.49
CA TYR A 24 9.76 -14.59 4.77
C TYR A 24 8.91 -15.86 4.59
N LEU A 25 7.90 -15.81 3.71
CA LEU A 25 7.05 -16.99 3.48
C LEU A 25 7.79 -18.10 2.72
N LYS A 26 8.67 -17.72 1.80
CA LYS A 26 9.55 -18.66 1.07
C LYS A 26 10.44 -19.44 2.03
N ASP A 27 11.06 -18.76 2.98
CA ASP A 27 11.95 -19.39 3.98
C ASP A 27 11.16 -20.29 4.95
N LYS A 28 9.94 -19.87 5.31
CA LYS A 28 9.11 -20.57 6.28
C LYS A 28 8.36 -21.77 5.69
N ALA A 29 7.86 -21.67 4.48
CA ALA A 29 6.91 -22.62 3.88
C ALA A 29 7.30 -23.11 2.46
N GLY A 30 8.40 -22.59 1.92
CA GLY A 30 8.90 -22.93 0.59
C GLY A 30 8.38 -22.02 -0.53
N GLU A 31 9.12 -22.03 -1.63
CA GLU A 31 8.89 -21.13 -2.75
C GLU A 31 7.51 -21.29 -3.40
N ASN A 32 7.03 -22.54 -3.53
CA ASN A 32 5.72 -22.80 -4.12
C ASN A 32 4.58 -22.17 -3.34
N VAL A 33 4.67 -22.14 -2.01
CA VAL A 33 3.70 -21.47 -1.14
C VAL A 33 3.85 -19.96 -1.24
N ALA A 34 5.06 -19.42 -1.22
CA ALA A 34 5.30 -17.98 -1.35
C ALA A 34 4.80 -17.41 -2.67
N ARG A 35 4.85 -18.18 -3.76
CA ARG A 35 4.32 -17.78 -5.08
C ARG A 35 2.80 -17.69 -5.14
N THR A 36 2.08 -18.13 -4.11
CA THR A 36 0.62 -17.96 -4.04
C THR A 36 0.19 -16.58 -3.51
N LEU A 37 1.13 -15.78 -2.99
CA LEU A 37 0.87 -14.43 -2.51
C LEU A 37 0.47 -13.47 -3.64
N TYR A 38 -0.44 -12.56 -3.31
CA TYR A 38 -0.83 -11.46 -4.20
C TYR A 38 -0.28 -10.14 -3.66
N PHE A 39 0.49 -9.44 -4.49
CA PHE A 39 1.16 -8.20 -4.11
C PHE A 39 0.54 -6.99 -4.78
N TYR A 40 0.33 -5.94 -3.98
CA TYR A 40 -0.21 -4.65 -4.41
C TYR A 40 0.66 -3.53 -3.86
N GLY A 41 1.08 -2.61 -4.72
CA GLY A 41 1.89 -1.48 -4.30
C GLY A 41 1.47 -0.19 -4.98
N GLN A 42 1.54 0.93 -4.26
CA GLN A 42 1.31 2.24 -4.84
C GLN A 42 2.48 3.17 -4.54
N GLU A 43 2.97 3.86 -5.58
CA GLU A 43 4.10 4.78 -5.47
C GLU A 43 3.83 6.04 -6.30
N ILE A 44 4.07 7.22 -5.71
CA ILE A 44 3.83 8.51 -6.37
C ILE A 44 4.96 8.89 -7.32
N ASN A 45 6.22 8.63 -6.95
CA ASN A 45 7.39 9.01 -7.73
C ASN A 45 7.58 8.09 -8.93
N LEU A 46 7.64 8.67 -10.14
CA LEU A 46 7.77 7.91 -11.38
C LEU A 46 9.05 7.07 -11.43
N GLY A 47 10.19 7.62 -11.01
CA GLY A 47 11.47 6.90 -11.01
C GLY A 47 11.45 5.74 -10.03
N THR A 48 10.97 5.96 -8.81
CA THR A 48 10.84 4.92 -7.79
C THR A 48 9.83 3.85 -8.19
N PHE A 49 8.71 4.24 -8.80
CA PHE A 49 7.73 3.31 -9.37
C PHE A 49 8.36 2.40 -10.45
N ALA A 50 9.19 2.96 -11.34
CA ALA A 50 9.90 2.15 -12.35
C ALA A 50 10.86 1.15 -11.68
N ILE A 51 11.60 1.58 -10.66
CA ILE A 51 12.46 0.70 -9.87
C ILE A 51 11.65 -0.40 -9.20
N ALA A 52 10.49 -0.08 -8.61
CA ALA A 52 9.60 -1.05 -7.99
C ALA A 52 9.18 -2.16 -8.98
N LYS A 53 8.75 -1.77 -10.18
CA LYS A 53 8.38 -2.72 -11.24
C LYS A 53 9.54 -3.62 -11.63
N ILE A 54 10.74 -3.07 -11.81
CA ILE A 54 11.96 -3.82 -12.13
C ILE A 54 12.31 -4.78 -10.99
N ASN A 55 12.25 -4.34 -9.74
CA ASN A 55 12.54 -5.19 -8.58
C ASN A 55 11.60 -6.39 -8.51
N MET A 56 10.28 -6.16 -8.64
CA MET A 56 9.31 -7.26 -8.64
C MET A 56 9.58 -8.24 -9.79
N PHE A 57 9.86 -7.74 -11.00
CA PHE A 57 10.21 -8.57 -12.16
C PHE A 57 11.47 -9.41 -11.93
N LEU A 58 12.56 -8.80 -11.43
CA LEU A 58 13.84 -9.51 -11.19
C LEU A 58 13.72 -10.63 -10.14
N HIS A 59 12.75 -10.53 -9.24
CA HIS A 59 12.46 -11.57 -8.25
C HIS A 59 11.38 -12.58 -8.72
N GLY A 60 10.98 -12.51 -9.99
CA GLY A 60 9.97 -13.39 -10.57
C GLY A 60 8.55 -13.17 -10.02
N LEU A 61 8.25 -11.94 -9.59
CA LEU A 61 6.97 -11.49 -9.05
C LEU A 61 6.30 -10.47 -10.00
N ASP A 62 6.43 -10.71 -11.29
CA ASP A 62 5.92 -9.86 -12.38
C ASP A 62 4.38 -9.72 -12.39
N ALA A 63 3.68 -10.65 -11.76
CA ALA A 63 2.23 -10.57 -11.55
C ALA A 63 1.81 -9.55 -10.46
N ALA A 64 2.76 -8.94 -9.73
CA ALA A 64 2.46 -7.92 -8.73
C ALA A 64 1.80 -6.69 -9.35
N ASP A 65 0.69 -6.24 -8.78
CA ASP A 65 -0.05 -5.06 -9.23
C ASP A 65 0.55 -3.80 -8.57
N ILE A 66 1.54 -3.23 -9.24
CA ILE A 66 2.18 -1.99 -8.79
C ILE A 66 1.66 -0.83 -9.63
N ARG A 67 1.05 0.17 -8.97
CA ARG A 67 0.40 1.32 -9.59
C ARG A 67 1.05 2.62 -9.20
N ARG A 68 1.07 3.56 -10.15
CA ARG A 68 1.54 4.92 -9.87
C ARG A 68 0.38 5.80 -9.41
N GLY A 69 0.58 6.56 -8.33
CA GLY A 69 -0.40 7.54 -7.84
C GLY A 69 -0.12 8.00 -6.43
N ASP A 70 -0.71 9.15 -6.07
CA ASP A 70 -0.67 9.66 -4.70
C ASP A 70 -1.72 8.95 -3.85
N THR A 71 -1.27 8.22 -2.85
CA THR A 71 -2.12 7.41 -1.97
C THR A 71 -3.13 8.25 -1.17
N LEU A 72 -2.78 9.47 -0.81
CA LEU A 72 -3.66 10.32 -0.01
C LEU A 72 -4.74 11.00 -0.85
N SER A 73 -4.43 11.47 -2.06
CA SER A 73 -5.40 12.14 -2.94
C SER A 73 -6.09 11.20 -3.92
N ASN A 74 -5.37 10.20 -4.43
CA ASN A 74 -5.83 9.31 -5.50
C ASN A 74 -5.44 7.85 -5.27
N PRO A 75 -6.01 7.18 -4.25
CA PRO A 75 -5.77 5.76 -4.00
C PRO A 75 -6.23 4.94 -5.20
N GLN A 76 -5.34 4.06 -5.68
CA GLN A 76 -5.54 3.29 -6.91
C GLN A 76 -6.23 1.94 -6.69
N PHE A 77 -6.22 1.42 -5.47
CA PHE A 77 -6.85 0.14 -5.13
C PHE A 77 -8.21 0.40 -4.48
N LEU A 78 -9.24 0.31 -5.31
CA LEU A 78 -10.63 0.45 -4.93
C LEU A 78 -11.38 -0.85 -5.22
N ASP A 79 -12.47 -1.07 -4.51
CA ASP A 79 -13.43 -2.13 -4.82
C ASP A 79 -14.43 -1.70 -5.93
N ASP A 80 -15.34 -2.57 -6.29
CA ASP A 80 -16.33 -2.33 -7.35
C ASP A 80 -17.33 -1.20 -7.02
N PHE A 81 -17.39 -0.78 -5.75
CA PHE A 81 -18.23 0.31 -5.27
C PHE A 81 -17.48 1.64 -5.11
N GLY A 82 -16.17 1.65 -5.42
CA GLY A 82 -15.31 2.83 -5.30
C GLY A 82 -14.81 3.10 -3.88
N ALA A 83 -15.01 2.17 -2.93
CA ALA A 83 -14.41 2.22 -1.61
C ALA A 83 -12.98 1.65 -1.62
N LEU A 84 -12.20 1.89 -0.55
CA LEU A 84 -10.85 1.34 -0.46
C LEU A 84 -10.90 -0.20 -0.43
N LYS A 85 -10.21 -0.84 -1.37
CA LYS A 85 -10.00 -2.29 -1.37
C LYS A 85 -9.31 -2.71 -0.08
N LYS A 86 -9.81 -3.79 0.52
CA LYS A 86 -9.25 -4.39 1.73
C LYS A 86 -8.20 -5.46 1.38
N PHE A 87 -7.24 -5.64 2.28
CA PHE A 87 -6.15 -6.59 2.15
C PHE A 87 -5.97 -7.36 3.44
N ASP A 88 -5.43 -8.58 3.35
CA ASP A 88 -5.16 -9.42 4.51
C ASP A 88 -4.02 -8.82 5.35
N ILE A 89 -3.03 -8.25 4.66
CA ILE A 89 -1.88 -7.60 5.31
C ILE A 89 -1.60 -6.25 4.60
N THR A 90 -1.38 -5.22 5.39
CA THR A 90 -0.80 -3.96 4.91
C THR A 90 0.54 -3.74 5.61
N VAL A 91 1.60 -3.59 4.81
CA VAL A 91 2.97 -3.30 5.28
C VAL A 91 3.43 -2.02 4.62
N THR A 92 4.11 -1.14 5.35
CA THR A 92 4.62 0.09 4.75
C THR A 92 5.60 0.84 5.63
N ASN A 93 6.45 1.63 4.99
CA ASN A 93 7.21 2.70 5.59
C ASN A 93 6.81 4.00 4.88
N PHE A 94 5.74 4.65 5.37
CA PHE A 94 5.23 5.87 4.76
C PHE A 94 6.16 7.07 5.00
N PRO A 95 6.13 8.12 4.14
CA PRO A 95 6.96 9.30 4.31
C PRO A 95 6.60 10.06 5.57
N TYR A 96 7.57 10.26 6.47
CA TYR A 96 7.38 10.96 7.75
C TYR A 96 7.44 12.47 7.61
N SER A 97 6.72 13.17 8.48
CA SER A 97 6.78 14.63 8.64
C SER A 97 6.50 15.41 7.36
N MET A 98 5.67 14.87 6.48
CA MET A 98 5.29 15.52 5.24
C MET A 98 4.39 16.72 5.54
N LYS A 99 4.94 17.93 5.37
CA LYS A 99 4.26 19.19 5.70
C LYS A 99 3.30 19.66 4.59
N ILE A 100 3.59 19.31 3.35
CA ILE A 100 2.76 19.64 2.19
C ILE A 100 2.11 18.34 1.70
N TRP A 101 0.81 18.26 1.82
CA TRP A 101 0.04 17.08 1.46
C TRP A 101 -1.40 17.46 1.06
N PRO A 102 -2.14 16.65 0.32
CA PRO A 102 -3.46 17.00 -0.22
C PRO A 102 -4.58 16.92 0.83
N HIS A 103 -4.45 17.68 1.94
CA HIS A 103 -5.40 17.63 3.05
C HIS A 103 -6.83 18.01 2.65
N GLU A 104 -7.03 18.94 1.71
CA GLU A 104 -8.35 19.33 1.23
C GLU A 104 -9.08 18.15 0.59
N ILE A 105 -8.39 17.41 -0.30
CA ILE A 105 -8.95 16.22 -0.96
C ILE A 105 -9.20 15.10 0.07
N PHE A 106 -8.25 14.89 0.98
CA PHE A 106 -8.39 13.88 2.02
C PHE A 106 -9.60 14.16 2.92
N ASN A 107 -9.79 15.43 3.29
CA ASN A 107 -10.85 15.88 4.19
C ASN A 107 -12.26 15.81 3.57
N THR A 108 -12.39 15.62 2.26
CA THR A 108 -13.70 15.29 1.65
C THR A 108 -14.27 13.97 2.15
N ASN A 109 -13.45 13.15 2.78
CA ASN A 109 -13.77 11.81 3.27
C ASN A 109 -14.36 10.87 2.21
N LYS A 110 -14.08 11.12 0.94
CA LYS A 110 -14.58 10.33 -0.21
C LYS A 110 -14.39 8.82 -0.03
N TYR A 111 -13.35 8.41 0.69
CA TYR A 111 -12.99 7.00 0.88
C TYR A 111 -13.26 6.49 2.30
N GLY A 112 -14.05 7.20 3.11
CA GLY A 112 -14.44 6.79 4.46
C GLY A 112 -13.30 6.73 5.48
N ARG A 113 -12.16 7.40 5.22
CA ARG A 113 -10.97 7.33 6.08
C ARG A 113 -11.14 8.02 7.43
N LEU A 114 -12.05 8.99 7.51
CA LEU A 114 -12.34 9.76 8.73
C LEU A 114 -13.45 9.16 9.59
N GLU A 115 -14.09 8.07 9.15
CA GLU A 115 -15.15 7.44 9.92
C GLU A 115 -14.64 6.89 11.25
N GLY A 116 -15.11 7.47 12.34
CA GLY A 116 -14.71 7.12 13.71
C GLY A 116 -13.39 7.74 14.17
N TYR A 117 -12.84 8.68 13.40
CA TYR A 117 -11.56 9.34 13.69
C TYR A 117 -11.66 10.86 13.50
N GLU A 118 -10.78 11.58 14.19
CA GLU A 118 -10.63 13.02 14.04
C GLU A 118 -9.90 13.38 12.72
N MET A 119 -10.08 14.63 12.30
CA MET A 119 -9.44 15.16 11.11
C MET A 119 -7.93 15.32 11.31
N PRO A 120 -7.09 14.83 10.38
CA PRO A 120 -5.65 15.03 10.46
C PRO A 120 -5.25 16.50 10.46
N PRO A 121 -4.18 16.88 11.19
CA PRO A 121 -3.67 18.24 11.14
C PRO A 121 -3.16 18.59 9.74
N THR A 122 -3.44 19.80 9.27
CA THR A 122 -3.00 20.26 7.94
C THR A 122 -1.47 20.40 7.84
N SER A 123 -0.79 20.55 8.98
CA SER A 123 0.65 20.75 9.06
C SER A 123 1.49 19.47 8.92
N ASN A 124 0.85 18.29 8.97
CA ASN A 124 1.56 17.00 8.95
C ASN A 124 0.64 15.87 8.47
N ALA A 125 1.11 15.05 7.53
CA ALA A 125 0.35 13.97 6.93
C ALA A 125 0.41 12.63 7.70
N ASP A 126 1.24 12.50 8.72
CA ASP A 126 1.52 11.19 9.35
C ASP A 126 0.24 10.49 9.81
N TYR A 127 -0.66 11.24 10.47
CA TYR A 127 -1.93 10.69 10.90
C TYR A 127 -2.85 10.31 9.73
N ALA A 128 -2.84 11.07 8.64
CA ALA A 128 -3.59 10.72 7.42
C ALA A 128 -3.08 9.42 6.79
N CYS A 129 -1.76 9.19 6.80
CA CYS A 129 -1.17 7.93 6.34
C CYS A 129 -1.63 6.75 7.19
N VAL A 130 -1.61 6.91 8.52
CA VAL A 130 -2.08 5.88 9.46
C VAL A 130 -3.56 5.56 9.25
N LEU A 131 -4.42 6.57 9.10
CA LEU A 131 -5.85 6.36 8.82
C LEU A 131 -6.08 5.61 7.50
N HIS A 132 -5.29 5.92 6.46
CA HIS A 132 -5.37 5.20 5.20
C HIS A 132 -4.99 3.72 5.37
N ILE A 133 -3.92 3.43 6.11
CA ILE A 133 -3.46 2.06 6.40
C ILE A 133 -4.54 1.28 7.14
N ILE A 134 -5.07 1.83 8.25
CA ILE A 134 -6.10 1.18 9.07
C ILE A 134 -7.33 0.80 8.22
N LYS A 135 -7.76 1.69 7.32
CA LYS A 135 -8.94 1.44 6.48
C LYS A 135 -8.71 0.40 5.38
N LYS A 136 -7.45 0.01 5.11
CA LYS A 136 -7.11 -1.01 4.11
C LYS A 136 -7.00 -2.43 4.68
N VAL A 137 -6.93 -2.59 5.99
CA VAL A 137 -6.80 -3.93 6.61
C VAL A 137 -8.19 -4.57 6.76
N CYS A 138 -8.29 -5.86 6.43
CA CYS A 138 -9.45 -6.67 6.81
C CYS A 138 -9.48 -6.84 8.33
N MET A 139 -10.57 -6.48 8.96
CA MET A 139 -10.83 -6.73 10.37
C MET A 139 -11.84 -7.88 10.51
#